data_bece1024241352b69cfa2f63461b318e
#
_entry.id   bece1024241352b69cfa2f63461b318e
#
_cell.length_a   1.000
_cell.length_b   1.000
_cell.length_c   1.000
_cell.angle_alpha   90.00
_cell.angle_beta   90.00
_cell.angle_gamma   90.00
#
_symmetry.space_group_name_H-M   'P 1'
#
loop_
_entity.id
_entity.type
_entity.pdbx_description
1 polymer ?
#
loop_
_entity_poly.entity_id
_entity_poly.type
_entity_poly.pdbx_seq_one_letter_code
_entity_poly.pdbx_strand_id
1 'polypeptide(L)'
;INSRINAGPYQDLFDFCHRIDLKKINKRTLEALIRAGALDCLGIERSSLMAQLPEAVQAAEQARSNRETGIMDLFGEVEEVQRKPAKPVKPWADEVRLKGEKDTLGLYLTGHPIDVYRPELKSFISAKLNELTPTRRGITTVFAGLVVDIANFPNRIMITLDDGTARVEISCNHERFQRY
;
A
#
# COMPACT_ATOMS: atom_id res chain seq x y z
N ILE A 1 9.57 -14.68 -10.23
CA ILE A 1 9.72 -14.36 -11.67
C ILE A 1 9.66 -15.65 -12.49
N ASN A 2 10.52 -16.64 -12.24
CA ASN A 2 10.56 -17.88 -13.04
C ASN A 2 9.21 -18.64 -13.06
N SER A 3 8.49 -18.71 -11.94
CA SER A 3 7.17 -19.32 -11.87
C SER A 3 6.17 -18.65 -12.82
N ARG A 4 6.20 -17.30 -12.89
CA ARG A 4 5.31 -16.54 -13.77
C ARG A 4 5.70 -16.67 -15.25
N ILE A 5 7.00 -16.81 -15.55
CA ILE A 5 7.48 -17.02 -16.93
C ILE A 5 7.06 -18.40 -17.40
N ASN A 6 7.22 -19.44 -16.58
CA ASN A 6 7.01 -20.84 -16.98
C ASN A 6 5.53 -21.24 -17.03
N ALA A 7 4.70 -20.71 -16.13
CA ALA A 7 3.30 -21.10 -15.97
C ALA A 7 2.30 -19.92 -16.14
N GLY A 8 2.74 -18.80 -16.72
CA GLY A 8 1.89 -17.65 -17.00
C GLY A 8 1.50 -16.81 -15.76
N PRO A 9 0.58 -15.86 -15.93
CA PRO A 9 0.07 -15.03 -14.85
C PRO A 9 -0.55 -15.86 -13.72
N TYR A 10 -0.55 -15.32 -12.51
CA TYR A 10 -1.29 -15.93 -11.40
C TYR A 10 -2.78 -15.69 -11.60
N GLN A 11 -3.58 -16.73 -11.36
CA GLN A 11 -5.03 -16.69 -11.54
C GLN A 11 -5.74 -16.11 -10.30
N ASP A 12 -5.29 -16.51 -9.12
CA ASP A 12 -5.83 -16.09 -7.83
C ASP A 12 -4.76 -16.17 -6.72
N LEU A 13 -5.15 -15.86 -5.48
CA LEU A 13 -4.28 -15.92 -4.32
C LEU A 13 -3.81 -17.34 -3.99
N PHE A 14 -4.64 -18.34 -4.20
CA PHE A 14 -4.31 -19.76 -3.94
C PHE A 14 -3.28 -20.25 -4.95
N ASP A 15 -3.47 -19.96 -6.25
CA ASP A 15 -2.49 -20.26 -7.29
C ASP A 15 -1.16 -19.57 -7.00
N PHE A 16 -1.20 -18.30 -6.58
CA PHE A 16 -0.01 -17.57 -6.16
C PHE A 16 0.71 -18.28 -5.02
N CYS A 17 0.02 -18.59 -3.90
CA CYS A 17 0.61 -19.25 -2.74
C CYS A 17 1.13 -20.67 -3.06
N HIS A 18 0.45 -21.39 -3.95
CA HIS A 18 0.83 -22.73 -4.39
C HIS A 18 2.13 -22.74 -5.21
N ARG A 19 2.35 -21.70 -6.04
CA ARG A 19 3.47 -21.60 -6.97
C ARG A 19 4.71 -20.92 -6.41
N ILE A 20 4.61 -20.25 -5.26
CA ILE A 20 5.75 -19.64 -4.59
C ILE A 20 6.38 -20.57 -3.55
N ASP A 21 7.64 -20.31 -3.22
CA ASP A 21 8.34 -21.03 -2.16
C ASP A 21 8.07 -20.42 -0.79
N LEU A 22 7.06 -20.95 -0.07
CA LEU A 22 6.67 -20.48 1.27
C LEU A 22 7.75 -20.68 2.34
N LYS A 23 8.81 -21.49 2.08
CA LYS A 23 9.98 -21.57 2.98
C LYS A 23 10.81 -20.29 2.97
N LYS A 24 10.77 -19.54 1.83
CA LYS A 24 11.51 -18.28 1.64
C LYS A 24 10.68 -17.05 1.91
N ILE A 25 9.36 -17.14 1.84
CA ILE A 25 8.43 -16.03 1.95
C ILE A 25 7.50 -16.30 3.14
N ASN A 26 7.65 -15.53 4.20
CA ASN A 26 6.77 -15.65 5.37
C ASN A 26 5.44 -14.94 5.18
N LYS A 27 4.47 -15.25 6.06
CA LYS A 27 3.13 -14.65 6.04
C LYS A 27 3.18 -13.12 6.07
N ARG A 28 4.08 -12.53 6.87
CA ARG A 28 4.22 -11.07 6.98
C ARG A 28 4.61 -10.43 5.65
N THR A 29 5.45 -11.10 4.86
CA THR A 29 5.82 -10.63 3.51
C THR A 29 4.61 -10.68 2.57
N LEU A 30 3.78 -11.73 2.65
CA LEU A 30 2.56 -11.83 1.86
C LEU A 30 1.55 -10.75 2.23
N GLU A 31 1.36 -10.48 3.52
CA GLU A 31 0.55 -9.36 4.00
C GLU A 31 1.06 -8.01 3.48
N ALA A 32 2.39 -7.81 3.47
CA ALA A 32 3.00 -6.60 2.93
C ALA A 32 2.75 -6.46 1.42
N LEU A 33 2.85 -7.55 0.64
CA LEU A 33 2.53 -7.53 -0.79
C LEU A 33 1.07 -7.15 -1.07
N ILE A 34 0.13 -7.64 -0.27
CA ILE A 34 -1.28 -7.26 -0.38
C ILE A 34 -1.47 -5.78 -0.04
N ARG A 35 -0.89 -5.30 1.05
CA ARG A 35 -0.96 -3.88 1.46
C ARG A 35 -0.33 -2.95 0.44
N ALA A 36 0.77 -3.38 -0.16
CA ALA A 36 1.46 -2.65 -1.22
C ALA A 36 0.69 -2.61 -2.56
N GLY A 37 -0.38 -3.41 -2.71
CA GLY A 37 -1.12 -3.51 -3.97
C GLY A 37 -0.45 -4.39 -5.04
N ALA A 38 0.58 -5.15 -4.68
CA ALA A 38 1.30 -6.00 -5.62
C ALA A 38 0.43 -7.12 -6.22
N LEU A 39 -0.70 -7.44 -5.60
CA LEU A 39 -1.65 -8.45 -6.03
C LEU A 39 -2.97 -7.87 -6.57
N ASP A 40 -3.07 -6.55 -6.79
CA ASP A 40 -4.27 -5.91 -7.36
C ASP A 40 -4.60 -6.43 -8.76
N CYS A 41 -3.60 -6.94 -9.48
CA CYS A 41 -3.77 -7.58 -10.79
C CYS A 41 -4.65 -8.85 -10.74
N LEU A 42 -4.94 -9.40 -9.57
CA LEU A 42 -5.86 -10.52 -9.40
C LEU A 42 -7.35 -10.10 -9.46
N GLY A 43 -7.63 -8.80 -9.52
CA GLY A 43 -8.99 -8.27 -9.66
C GLY A 43 -9.86 -8.42 -8.40
N ILE A 44 -9.26 -8.70 -7.25
CA ILE A 44 -9.94 -8.90 -5.96
C ILE A 44 -9.50 -7.79 -5.00
N GLU A 45 -10.45 -7.27 -4.22
CA GLU A 45 -10.19 -6.27 -3.19
C GLU A 45 -9.12 -6.72 -2.19
N ARG A 46 -8.20 -5.83 -1.84
CA ARG A 46 -7.10 -6.12 -0.89
C ARG A 46 -7.60 -6.63 0.47
N SER A 47 -8.73 -6.13 0.94
CA SER A 47 -9.39 -6.61 2.16
C SER A 47 -9.77 -8.08 2.06
N SER A 48 -10.30 -8.50 0.92
CA SER A 48 -10.68 -9.88 0.64
C SER A 48 -9.47 -10.79 0.48
N LEU A 49 -8.42 -10.32 -0.21
CA LEU A 49 -7.13 -11.02 -0.29
C LEU A 49 -6.53 -11.23 1.10
N MET A 50 -6.56 -10.21 1.96
CA MET A 50 -6.05 -10.31 3.33
C MET A 50 -6.84 -11.33 4.17
N ALA A 51 -8.16 -11.37 4.00
CA ALA A 51 -9.01 -12.33 4.72
C ALA A 51 -8.80 -13.78 4.26
N GLN A 52 -8.51 -13.99 2.97
CA GLN A 52 -8.25 -15.31 2.39
C GLN A 52 -6.83 -15.82 2.62
N LEU A 53 -5.89 -14.94 2.93
CA LEU A 53 -4.47 -15.27 3.01
C LEU A 53 -4.15 -16.45 3.95
N PRO A 54 -4.72 -16.55 5.17
CA PRO A 54 -4.44 -17.69 6.05
C PRO A 54 -4.84 -19.03 5.43
N GLU A 55 -6.00 -19.09 4.77
CA GLU A 55 -6.52 -20.29 4.12
C GLU A 55 -5.67 -20.67 2.90
N ALA A 56 -5.29 -19.66 2.08
CA ALA A 56 -4.45 -19.89 0.91
C ALA A 56 -3.05 -20.42 1.28
N VAL A 57 -2.45 -19.88 2.35
CA VAL A 57 -1.16 -20.37 2.86
C VAL A 57 -1.29 -21.80 3.38
N GLN A 58 -2.30 -22.08 4.18
CA GLN A 58 -2.54 -23.42 4.74
C GLN A 58 -2.75 -24.45 3.62
N ALA A 59 -3.54 -24.14 2.61
CA ALA A 59 -3.77 -25.01 1.46
C ALA A 59 -2.48 -25.31 0.68
N ALA A 60 -1.65 -24.30 0.48
CA ALA A 60 -0.37 -24.45 -0.20
C ALA A 60 0.64 -25.29 0.62
N GLU A 61 0.70 -25.09 1.94
CA GLU A 61 1.54 -25.89 2.84
C GLU A 61 1.09 -27.36 2.87
N GLN A 62 -0.22 -27.62 2.94
CA GLN A 62 -0.78 -28.97 2.91
C GLN A 62 -0.46 -29.66 1.59
N ALA A 63 -0.67 -29.00 0.46
CA ALA A 63 -0.35 -29.57 -0.86
C ALA A 63 1.14 -29.89 -1.00
N ARG A 64 2.02 -29.06 -0.42
CA ARG A 64 3.45 -29.35 -0.40
C ARG A 64 3.79 -30.54 0.50
N SER A 65 3.23 -30.61 1.70
CA SER A 65 3.44 -31.74 2.62
C SER A 65 3.03 -33.07 1.99
N ASN A 66 1.88 -33.07 1.31
CA ASN A 66 1.38 -34.27 0.60
C ASN A 66 2.35 -34.73 -0.51
N ARG A 67 2.98 -33.78 -1.22
CA ARG A 67 4.01 -34.09 -2.23
C ARG A 67 5.31 -34.63 -1.60
N GLU A 68 5.78 -34.02 -0.50
CA GLU A 68 7.02 -34.43 0.19
C GLU A 68 6.88 -35.80 0.86
N THR A 69 5.69 -36.17 1.36
CA THR A 69 5.44 -37.47 2.01
C THR A 69 5.12 -38.60 1.03
N GLY A 70 5.04 -38.30 -0.28
CA GLY A 70 4.74 -39.34 -1.29
C GLY A 70 3.34 -39.95 -1.17
N ILE A 71 2.46 -39.34 -0.38
CA ILE A 71 1.03 -39.62 -0.35
C ILE A 71 0.45 -39.09 -1.65
N MET A 72 0.73 -39.76 -2.76
CA MET A 72 -0.10 -39.65 -3.93
C MET A 72 -1.46 -40.19 -3.51
N ASP A 73 -2.49 -39.39 -3.63
CA ASP A 73 -3.85 -39.80 -3.38
C ASP A 73 -4.10 -41.08 -4.20
N LEU A 74 -4.44 -42.15 -3.51
CA LEU A 74 -4.57 -43.49 -4.10
C LEU A 74 -5.64 -43.53 -5.21
N PHE A 75 -6.42 -42.46 -5.34
CA PHE A 75 -7.52 -42.31 -6.27
C PHE A 75 -7.26 -41.35 -7.43
N GLY A 76 -6.07 -40.69 -7.52
CA GLY A 76 -5.66 -39.91 -8.68
C GLY A 76 -6.50 -38.63 -8.92
N GLU A 77 -7.49 -38.37 -8.12
CA GLU A 77 -8.26 -37.14 -8.15
C GLU A 77 -7.59 -36.12 -7.22
N VAL A 78 -6.95 -35.14 -7.79
CA VAL A 78 -6.73 -33.87 -7.08
C VAL A 78 -8.14 -33.41 -6.71
N GLU A 79 -8.59 -33.70 -5.46
CA GLU A 79 -9.77 -33.01 -4.95
C GLU A 79 -9.50 -31.52 -5.21
N GLU A 80 -10.19 -30.96 -6.20
CA GLU A 80 -10.39 -29.52 -6.28
C GLU A 80 -10.92 -29.16 -4.90
N VAL A 81 -10.04 -28.64 -4.05
CA VAL A 81 -10.43 -28.12 -2.73
C VAL A 81 -11.63 -27.25 -3.04
N GLN A 82 -12.83 -27.71 -2.67
CA GLN A 82 -14.06 -27.00 -2.92
C GLN A 82 -13.87 -25.61 -2.28
N ARG A 83 -13.42 -24.67 -3.10
CA ARG A 83 -13.15 -23.31 -2.67
C ARG A 83 -14.48 -22.75 -2.18
N LYS A 84 -14.62 -22.64 -0.88
CA LYS A 84 -15.77 -21.93 -0.31
C LYS A 84 -15.78 -20.54 -0.93
N PRO A 85 -16.92 -20.10 -1.48
CA PRO A 85 -16.99 -18.75 -2.04
C PRO A 85 -16.50 -17.78 -0.97
N ALA A 86 -15.54 -16.94 -1.34
CA ALA A 86 -14.97 -15.95 -0.44
C ALA A 86 -16.11 -15.13 0.16
N LYS A 87 -16.19 -15.07 1.49
CA LYS A 87 -17.15 -14.20 2.15
C LYS A 87 -16.85 -12.77 1.70
N PRO A 88 -17.86 -12.02 1.22
CA PRO A 88 -17.64 -10.64 0.81
C PRO A 88 -17.15 -9.84 2.03
N VAL A 89 -15.95 -9.31 1.91
CA VAL A 89 -15.34 -8.44 2.93
C VAL A 89 -15.50 -7.01 2.44
N LYS A 90 -15.92 -6.11 3.35
CA LYS A 90 -16.01 -4.69 3.02
C LYS A 90 -14.65 -4.17 2.54
N PRO A 91 -14.57 -3.46 1.41
CA PRO A 91 -13.34 -2.80 0.98
C PRO A 91 -12.75 -1.91 2.08
N TRP A 92 -11.44 -1.83 2.13
CA TRP A 92 -10.79 -0.90 3.05
C TRP A 92 -11.16 0.54 2.72
N ALA A 93 -11.34 1.37 3.74
CA ALA A 93 -11.41 2.80 3.56
C ALA A 93 -10.07 3.29 2.95
N ASP A 94 -10.12 4.38 2.19
CA ASP A 94 -8.93 4.95 1.54
C ASP A 94 -7.80 5.22 2.52
N GLU A 95 -8.13 5.70 3.71
CA GLU A 95 -7.15 5.95 4.78
C GLU A 95 -6.36 4.67 5.15
N VAL A 96 -7.05 3.54 5.31
CA VAL A 96 -6.43 2.24 5.65
C VAL A 96 -5.56 1.73 4.51
N ARG A 97 -6.06 1.88 3.27
CA ARG A 97 -5.36 1.48 2.06
C ARG A 97 -4.09 2.29 1.85
N LEU A 98 -4.18 3.61 1.90
CA LEU A 98 -3.06 4.53 1.74
C LEU A 98 -2.03 4.38 2.85
N LYS A 99 -2.48 4.18 4.10
CA LYS A 99 -1.58 3.87 5.21
C LYS A 99 -0.82 2.57 4.95
N GLY A 100 -1.48 1.52 4.45
CA GLY A 100 -0.85 0.26 4.08
C GLY A 100 0.25 0.43 3.03
N GLU A 101 0.02 1.24 2.00
CA GLU A 101 1.02 1.59 0.99
C GLU A 101 2.20 2.35 1.60
N LYS A 102 1.93 3.37 2.41
CA LYS A 102 2.96 4.17 3.07
C LYS A 102 3.84 3.34 4.00
N ASP A 103 3.23 2.45 4.79
CA ASP A 103 3.95 1.60 5.75
C ASP A 103 4.82 0.53 5.04
N THR A 104 4.43 0.10 3.84
CA THR A 104 5.13 -0.96 3.11
C THR A 104 6.09 -0.44 2.05
N LEU A 105 5.72 0.61 1.32
CA LEU A 105 6.49 1.17 0.20
C LEU A 105 7.22 2.47 0.54
N GLY A 106 6.84 3.11 1.65
CA GLY A 106 7.34 4.44 2.00
C GLY A 106 6.69 5.58 1.21
N LEU A 107 5.75 5.28 0.31
CA LEU A 107 5.05 6.25 -0.53
C LEU A 107 3.57 5.88 -0.68
N TYR A 108 2.76 6.83 -1.12
CA TYR A 108 1.37 6.61 -1.53
C TYR A 108 1.35 6.28 -3.03
N LEU A 109 0.64 5.23 -3.42
CA LEU A 109 0.60 4.75 -4.81
C LEU A 109 -0.74 5.03 -5.49
N THR A 110 -1.85 4.76 -4.79
CA THR A 110 -3.19 4.80 -5.38
C THR A 110 -4.00 6.05 -5.06
N GLY A 111 -3.40 7.02 -4.39
CA GLY A 111 -4.02 8.29 -4.00
C GLY A 111 -3.15 9.01 -2.99
N HIS A 112 -3.64 10.12 -2.46
CA HIS A 112 -2.94 10.88 -1.42
C HIS A 112 -3.92 11.27 -0.29
N PRO A 113 -3.54 11.23 1.00
CA PRO A 113 -4.45 11.57 2.10
C PRO A 113 -5.05 12.98 2.02
N ILE A 114 -4.36 13.91 1.35
CA ILE A 114 -4.86 15.28 1.13
C ILE A 114 -6.07 15.33 0.20
N ASP A 115 -6.30 14.28 -0.60
CA ASP A 115 -7.36 14.26 -1.62
C ASP A 115 -8.76 14.44 -1.01
N VAL A 116 -8.95 13.95 0.22
CA VAL A 116 -10.19 14.13 0.99
C VAL A 116 -10.47 15.61 1.26
N TYR A 117 -9.43 16.41 1.46
CA TYR A 117 -9.52 17.84 1.79
C TYR A 117 -9.49 18.75 0.55
N ARG A 118 -9.17 18.21 -0.64
CA ARG A 118 -9.06 19.00 -1.89
C ARG A 118 -10.28 19.87 -2.20
N PRO A 119 -11.54 19.42 -2.01
CA PRO A 119 -12.70 20.25 -2.28
C PRO A 119 -12.73 21.53 -1.41
N GLU A 120 -12.37 21.40 -0.13
CA GLU A 120 -12.34 22.50 0.81
C GLU A 120 -11.13 23.43 0.54
N LEU A 121 -9.96 22.85 0.32
CA LEU A 121 -8.72 23.57 0.06
C LEU A 121 -8.78 24.42 -1.20
N LYS A 122 -9.56 24.03 -2.20
CA LYS A 122 -9.67 24.72 -3.49
C LYS A 122 -10.06 26.20 -3.36
N SER A 123 -10.81 26.56 -2.30
CA SER A 123 -11.22 27.93 -2.04
C SER A 123 -10.17 28.79 -1.34
N PHE A 124 -9.15 28.18 -0.76
CA PHE A 124 -8.13 28.86 0.05
C PHE A 124 -6.76 28.90 -0.61
N ILE A 125 -6.39 27.86 -1.39
CA ILE A 125 -5.07 27.78 -2.01
C ILE A 125 -5.03 28.56 -3.31
N SER A 126 -3.91 29.24 -3.55
CA SER A 126 -3.63 29.96 -4.81
C SER A 126 -2.70 29.18 -5.75
N ALA A 127 -1.96 28.19 -5.23
CA ALA A 127 -1.03 27.37 -6.02
C ALA A 127 -0.85 25.98 -5.38
N LYS A 128 -0.51 24.99 -6.21
CA LYS A 128 -0.03 23.67 -5.76
C LYS A 128 1.46 23.73 -5.46
N LEU A 129 1.98 22.74 -4.71
CA LEU A 129 3.39 22.73 -4.32
C LEU A 129 4.33 22.62 -5.52
N ASN A 130 3.95 21.88 -6.59
CA ASN A 130 4.76 21.77 -7.81
C ASN A 130 4.77 23.04 -8.68
N GLU A 131 3.87 23.99 -8.42
CA GLU A 131 3.74 25.28 -9.13
C GLU A 131 4.54 26.37 -8.42
N LEU A 132 5.04 26.11 -7.21
CA LEU A 132 5.82 27.07 -6.44
C LEU A 132 7.17 27.34 -7.11
N THR A 133 7.35 28.54 -7.59
CA THR A 133 8.62 29.00 -8.12
C THR A 133 9.22 30.05 -7.18
N PRO A 134 10.54 30.05 -6.96
CA PRO A 134 11.21 31.12 -6.22
C PRO A 134 10.98 32.45 -6.94
N THR A 135 10.07 33.28 -6.41
CA THR A 135 9.78 34.59 -6.97
C THR A 135 10.49 35.66 -6.19
N ARG A 136 10.79 36.79 -6.89
CA ARG A 136 11.30 38.01 -6.25
C ARG A 136 10.28 38.54 -5.25
N ARG A 137 10.74 39.25 -4.21
CA ARG A 137 9.96 39.78 -3.09
C ARG A 137 8.61 40.38 -3.51
N GLY A 138 7.55 40.04 -2.79
CA GLY A 138 6.26 40.73 -2.82
C GLY A 138 5.05 39.97 -3.29
N ILE A 139 5.18 38.68 -3.67
CA ILE A 139 4.03 37.85 -4.00
C ILE A 139 3.71 36.95 -2.79
N THR A 140 2.51 37.10 -2.24
CA THR A 140 1.99 36.20 -1.22
C THR A 140 1.31 35.01 -1.92
N THR A 141 1.77 33.82 -1.66
CA THR A 141 1.19 32.58 -2.19
C THR A 141 0.62 31.76 -1.03
N VAL A 142 -0.62 31.31 -1.17
CA VAL A 142 -1.28 30.42 -0.22
C VAL A 142 -1.27 29.01 -0.80
N PHE A 143 -0.70 28.08 -0.07
CA PHE A 143 -0.65 26.66 -0.44
C PHE A 143 -0.93 25.78 0.78
N ALA A 144 -1.29 24.55 0.54
CA ALA A 144 -1.56 23.56 1.57
C ALA A 144 -0.88 22.24 1.24
N GLY A 145 -0.49 21.51 2.27
CA GLY A 145 0.11 20.20 2.16
C GLY A 145 -0.03 19.43 3.48
N LEU A 146 0.07 18.11 3.39
CA LEU A 146 0.18 17.25 4.56
C LEU A 146 1.55 17.45 5.18
N VAL A 147 1.63 17.62 6.49
CA VAL A 147 2.90 17.66 7.22
C VAL A 147 3.48 16.24 7.25
N VAL A 148 4.59 16.05 6.55
CA VAL A 148 5.27 14.74 6.46
C VAL A 148 6.37 14.61 7.50
N ASP A 149 7.07 15.73 7.79
CA ASP A 149 8.17 15.77 8.74
C ASP A 149 8.31 17.14 9.39
N ILE A 150 8.80 17.17 10.63
CA ILE A 150 9.13 18.39 11.37
C ILE A 150 10.51 18.22 12.00
N ALA A 151 11.49 18.94 11.50
CA ALA A 151 12.86 18.94 12.00
C ALA A 151 13.16 20.21 12.81
N ASN A 152 13.57 20.04 14.07
CA ASN A 152 13.93 21.13 14.98
C ASN A 152 15.42 21.45 14.89
N PHE A 153 15.72 22.70 14.52
CA PHE A 153 17.07 23.26 14.58
C PHE A 153 17.15 24.39 15.63
N PRO A 154 18.33 24.77 16.13
CA PRO A 154 18.48 25.77 17.18
C PRO A 154 17.76 27.11 16.91
N ASN A 155 17.74 27.57 15.66
CA ASN A 155 17.22 28.87 15.28
C ASN A 155 15.98 28.81 14.37
N ARG A 156 15.51 27.62 13.98
CA ARG A 156 14.39 27.44 13.04
C ARG A 156 13.78 26.07 13.15
N ILE A 157 12.55 25.96 12.73
CA ILE A 157 11.86 24.70 12.50
C ILE A 157 11.70 24.52 10.99
N MET A 158 12.07 23.35 10.49
CA MET A 158 11.82 22.95 9.10
C MET A 158 10.60 22.04 9.08
N ILE A 159 9.63 22.38 8.25
CA ILE A 159 8.40 21.60 8.06
C ILE A 159 8.39 21.12 6.61
N THR A 160 8.31 19.81 6.42
CA THR A 160 8.15 19.21 5.09
C THR A 160 6.66 19.00 4.81
N LEU A 161 6.18 19.64 3.76
CA LEU A 161 4.81 19.51 3.26
C LEU A 161 4.77 18.67 1.99
N ASP A 162 3.71 17.87 1.85
CA ASP A 162 3.42 17.04 0.67
C ASP A 162 1.95 17.23 0.27
N ASP A 163 1.67 17.57 -0.99
CA ASP A 163 0.31 17.70 -1.52
C ASP A 163 -0.04 16.64 -2.58
N GLY A 164 0.84 15.64 -2.73
CA GLY A 164 0.75 14.62 -3.77
C GLY A 164 1.29 15.07 -5.13
N THR A 165 1.59 16.36 -5.34
CA THR A 165 2.22 16.87 -6.56
C THR A 165 3.71 17.13 -6.38
N ALA A 166 4.12 17.58 -5.19
CA ALA A 166 5.50 17.83 -4.81
C ALA A 166 5.68 17.81 -3.28
N ARG A 167 6.93 17.78 -2.86
CA ARG A 167 7.34 18.04 -1.47
C ARG A 167 8.12 19.35 -1.40
N VAL A 168 7.78 20.16 -0.41
CA VAL A 168 8.42 21.46 -0.18
C VAL A 168 8.78 21.56 1.29
N GLU A 169 10.01 22.01 1.55
CA GLU A 169 10.48 22.34 2.90
C GLU A 169 10.28 23.83 3.14
N ILE A 170 9.57 24.16 4.21
CA ILE A 170 9.39 25.53 4.67
C ILE A 170 10.09 25.71 6.01
N SER A 171 10.72 26.86 6.20
CA SER A 171 11.32 27.20 7.49
C SER A 171 10.51 28.27 8.19
N CYS A 172 10.28 28.08 9.48
CA CYS A 172 9.71 29.11 10.34
C CYS A 172 10.54 29.23 11.62
N ASN A 173 10.41 30.38 12.30
CA ASN A 173 11.01 30.55 13.62
C ASN A 173 10.16 29.87 14.70
N HIS A 174 10.75 29.57 15.85
CA HIS A 174 10.09 28.89 16.97
C HIS A 174 8.88 29.67 17.48
N GLU A 175 8.96 30.99 17.53
CA GLU A 175 7.88 31.85 18.01
C GLU A 175 6.62 31.74 17.14
N ARG A 176 6.79 31.72 15.81
CA ARG A 176 5.67 31.50 14.87
C ARG A 176 5.08 30.11 14.97
N PHE A 177 5.93 29.11 15.09
CA PHE A 177 5.49 27.72 15.20
C PHE A 177 4.66 27.44 16.45
N GLN A 178 5.02 28.08 17.59
CA GLN A 178 4.28 27.94 18.85
C GLN A 178 2.92 28.64 18.86
N ARG A 179 2.69 29.54 17.93
CA ARG A 179 1.43 30.30 17.84
C ARG A 179 0.30 29.55 17.15
N TYR A 180 0.62 28.54 16.39
CA TYR A 180 -0.31 27.69 15.62
C TYR A 180 -0.13 26.23 15.93
#